data_bf3c5ffc702da2c121cb5d6f50e3dd96
#
_entry.id   bf3c5ffc702da2c121cb5d6f50e3dd96
#
_cell.length_a   1.000
_cell.length_b   1.000
_cell.length_c   1.000
_cell.angle_alpha   90.00
_cell.angle_beta   90.00
_cell.angle_gamma   90.00
#
_symmetry.space_group_name_H-M   'P 1'
#
loop_
_entity.id
_entity.type
_entity.pdbx_description
1 polymer ?
#
loop_
_entity_poly.entity_id
_entity_poly.type
_entity_poly.pdbx_seq_one_letter_code
_entity_poly.pdbx_strand_id
1 'polypeptide(L)'
;MALKENQVVLITGCSSGIGRALAREFAASGHRVVATARRLESIEDLGDDSIQILQLDVTDEHSVENAVKNAYALNGRIDIVVNNAGYALIGPVAEIELEDLRTQLETNVVGVVAMIRAVVPHMVERSGGRIVNIGSVSGVTATPFGGAYCGSKAAIHLISDALRMEMAPFGIQVIEVQPGAIESSLGERASKAIDRYRKGSLYSQIYDAIEARAGASQEGSMPAAKFARRVVEAVTASSPPAIVRAGKHSVRLPFMGRLPTPLRDRIFSRRFGLERLQ
;
A
#
# COMPACT_ATOMS: atom_id res chain seq x y z
N MET A 1 11.44 -12.51 -21.14
CA MET A 1 12.66 -11.68 -21.10
C MET A 1 12.73 -10.99 -19.77
N ALA A 2 13.85 -11.06 -19.03
CA ALA A 2 14.02 -10.21 -17.85
C ALA A 2 13.84 -8.75 -18.29
N LEU A 3 13.27 -7.91 -17.40
CA LEU A 3 13.24 -6.47 -17.69
C LEU A 3 14.69 -6.00 -17.88
N LYS A 4 14.92 -5.23 -18.94
CA LYS A 4 16.23 -4.61 -19.16
C LYS A 4 16.56 -3.69 -17.97
N GLU A 5 17.81 -3.58 -17.62
CA GLU A 5 18.32 -2.49 -16.78
C GLU A 5 17.81 -1.13 -17.28
N ASN A 6 17.72 -0.14 -16.40
CA ASN A 6 17.32 1.23 -16.75
C ASN A 6 15.81 1.42 -17.09
N GLN A 7 14.93 0.71 -16.38
CA GLN A 7 13.49 1.02 -16.43
C GLN A 7 13.19 2.30 -15.66
N VAL A 8 12.14 3.02 -16.06
CA VAL A 8 11.63 4.19 -15.34
C VAL A 8 10.50 3.75 -14.41
N VAL A 9 10.70 3.99 -13.11
CA VAL A 9 9.79 3.56 -12.04
C VAL A 9 9.20 4.77 -11.33
N LEU A 10 7.91 4.99 -11.46
CA LEU A 10 7.17 6.03 -10.73
C LEU A 10 6.58 5.44 -9.44
N ILE A 11 6.91 6.02 -8.28
CA ILE A 11 6.48 5.50 -6.98
C ILE A 11 5.72 6.56 -6.19
N THR A 12 4.51 6.26 -5.73
CA THR A 12 3.74 7.17 -4.90
C THR A 12 4.02 6.96 -3.40
N GLY A 13 4.08 8.07 -2.62
CA GLY A 13 4.19 8.00 -1.16
C GLY A 13 5.56 7.61 -0.63
N CYS A 14 6.64 8.23 -1.12
CA CYS A 14 8.03 7.92 -0.76
C CYS A 14 8.54 8.63 0.51
N SER A 15 7.69 9.39 1.23
CA SER A 15 8.12 10.13 2.42
C SER A 15 8.61 9.24 3.57
N SER A 16 8.21 7.97 3.62
CA SER A 16 8.60 7.03 4.68
C SER A 16 8.33 5.58 4.30
N GLY A 17 8.79 4.64 5.14
CA GLY A 17 8.40 3.22 5.10
C GLY A 17 8.65 2.52 3.77
N ILE A 18 7.65 1.80 3.28
CA ILE A 18 7.76 0.93 2.11
C ILE A 18 8.11 1.72 0.85
N GLY A 19 7.44 2.83 0.57
CA GLY A 19 7.67 3.62 -0.64
C GLY A 19 9.11 4.15 -0.72
N ARG A 20 9.63 4.65 0.40
CA ARG A 20 11.01 5.12 0.50
C ARG A 20 12.04 3.99 0.29
N ALA A 21 11.78 2.83 0.89
CA ALA A 21 12.65 1.67 0.73
C ALA A 21 12.62 1.12 -0.70
N LEU A 22 11.46 1.11 -1.36
CA LEU A 22 11.32 0.72 -2.75
C LEU A 22 12.06 1.69 -3.68
N ALA A 23 11.99 3.01 -3.45
CA ALA A 23 12.70 3.98 -4.25
C ALA A 23 14.21 3.73 -4.24
N ARG A 24 14.78 3.52 -3.05
CA ARG A 24 16.22 3.20 -2.91
C ARG A 24 16.59 1.85 -3.53
N GLU A 25 15.76 0.83 -3.37
CA GLU A 25 16.07 -0.51 -3.91
C GLU A 25 15.97 -0.57 -5.43
N PHE A 26 14.96 0.09 -6.05
CA PHE A 26 14.89 0.19 -7.51
C PHE A 26 16.09 0.94 -8.08
N ALA A 27 16.51 2.05 -7.46
CA ALA A 27 17.69 2.80 -7.86
C ALA A 27 18.97 1.95 -7.72
N ALA A 28 19.15 1.27 -6.59
CA ALA A 28 20.29 0.36 -6.37
C ALA A 28 20.32 -0.82 -7.35
N SER A 29 19.17 -1.18 -7.93
CA SER A 29 19.03 -2.23 -8.95
C SER A 29 19.19 -1.70 -10.38
N GLY A 30 19.69 -0.46 -10.57
CA GLY A 30 20.01 0.12 -11.88
C GLY A 30 18.80 0.71 -12.62
N HIS A 31 17.71 1.02 -11.93
CA HIS A 31 16.52 1.66 -12.50
C HIS A 31 16.52 3.16 -12.24
N ARG A 32 15.91 3.95 -13.13
CA ARG A 32 15.59 5.35 -12.87
C ARG A 32 14.31 5.45 -12.07
N VAL A 33 14.34 6.17 -10.97
CA VAL A 33 13.19 6.30 -10.07
C VAL A 33 12.66 7.72 -10.10
N VAL A 34 11.34 7.84 -10.16
CA VAL A 34 10.63 9.08 -9.86
C VAL A 34 9.91 8.86 -8.54
N ALA A 35 10.50 9.32 -7.45
CA ALA A 35 9.96 9.23 -6.12
C ALA A 35 9.03 10.41 -5.84
N THR A 36 7.82 10.14 -5.32
CA THR A 36 6.86 11.22 -5.10
C THR A 36 6.34 11.28 -3.66
N ALA A 37 6.01 12.49 -3.22
CA ALA A 37 5.35 12.76 -1.95
C ALA A 37 4.51 14.05 -2.05
N ARG A 38 3.57 14.22 -1.10
CA ARG A 38 2.75 15.44 -1.01
C ARG A 38 3.59 16.70 -0.70
N ARG A 39 4.66 16.52 0.06
CA ARG A 39 5.62 17.59 0.40
C ARG A 39 7.01 17.16 -0.05
N LEU A 40 7.64 17.95 -0.92
CA LEU A 40 8.97 17.66 -1.46
C LEU A 40 10.03 17.58 -0.38
N GLU A 41 9.94 18.45 0.65
CA GLU A 41 10.90 18.49 1.76
C GLU A 41 11.01 17.13 2.49
N SER A 42 9.95 16.31 2.43
CA SER A 42 9.96 14.98 3.05
C SER A 42 10.75 13.93 2.29
N ILE A 43 11.21 14.23 1.07
CA ILE A 43 11.93 13.31 0.18
C ILE A 43 13.18 13.96 -0.47
N GLU A 44 13.56 15.18 -0.10
CA GLU A 44 14.74 15.87 -0.67
C GLU A 44 16.01 15.03 -0.55
N ASP A 45 16.18 14.34 0.57
CA ASP A 45 17.33 13.46 0.83
C ASP A 45 17.34 12.15 0.01
N LEU A 46 16.28 11.89 -0.78
CA LEU A 46 16.24 10.79 -1.74
C LEU A 46 16.78 11.21 -3.11
N GLY A 47 16.73 12.51 -3.45
CA GLY A 47 17.10 13.01 -4.77
C GLY A 47 18.61 12.81 -5.05
N ASP A 48 18.92 12.12 -6.15
CA ASP A 48 20.28 11.93 -6.68
C ASP A 48 20.21 11.69 -8.21
N ASP A 49 21.31 11.27 -8.82
CA ASP A 49 21.38 11.00 -10.25
C ASP A 49 20.43 9.87 -10.72
N SER A 50 20.04 8.97 -9.82
CA SER A 50 19.18 7.81 -10.08
C SER A 50 17.73 8.03 -9.63
N ILE A 51 17.50 8.97 -8.69
CA ILE A 51 16.20 9.24 -8.09
C ILE A 51 15.83 10.71 -8.31
N GLN A 52 14.88 10.94 -9.19
CA GLN A 52 14.21 12.23 -9.35
C GLN A 52 13.06 12.35 -8.34
N ILE A 53 12.81 13.55 -7.83
CA ILE A 53 11.74 13.78 -6.87
C ILE A 53 10.68 14.70 -7.48
N LEU A 54 9.39 14.35 -7.29
CA LEU A 54 8.26 15.16 -7.73
C LEU A 54 7.21 15.28 -6.61
N GLN A 55 6.51 16.41 -6.61
CA GLN A 55 5.33 16.57 -5.75
C GLN A 55 4.15 15.81 -6.34
N LEU A 56 3.43 15.07 -5.49
CA LEU A 56 2.21 14.36 -5.85
C LEU A 56 1.31 14.16 -4.64
N ASP A 57 0.08 14.65 -4.74
CA ASP A 57 -1.05 14.24 -3.91
C ASP A 57 -1.98 13.34 -4.73
N VAL A 58 -2.13 12.09 -4.33
CA VAL A 58 -2.96 11.12 -5.05
C VAL A 58 -4.46 11.39 -4.93
N THR A 59 -4.87 12.30 -4.02
CA THR A 59 -6.25 12.74 -3.81
C THR A 59 -6.63 13.96 -4.65
N ASP A 60 -5.70 14.49 -5.43
CA ASP A 60 -5.89 15.62 -6.33
C ASP A 60 -5.61 15.17 -7.78
N GLU A 61 -6.65 15.10 -8.62
CA GLU A 61 -6.53 14.65 -10.02
C GLU A 61 -5.55 15.51 -10.81
N HIS A 62 -5.53 16.84 -10.61
CA HIS A 62 -4.58 17.71 -11.28
C HIS A 62 -3.13 17.47 -10.83
N SER A 63 -2.93 17.19 -9.55
CA SER A 63 -1.61 16.78 -9.04
C SER A 63 -1.13 15.48 -9.67
N VAL A 64 -2.03 14.51 -9.81
CA VAL A 64 -1.75 13.21 -10.47
C VAL A 64 -1.37 13.41 -11.93
N GLU A 65 -2.19 14.14 -12.71
CA GLU A 65 -1.94 14.40 -14.13
C GLU A 65 -0.59 15.13 -14.34
N ASN A 66 -0.33 16.17 -13.55
CA ASN A 66 0.90 16.93 -13.62
C ASN A 66 2.13 16.08 -13.26
N ALA A 67 2.06 15.26 -12.22
CA ALA A 67 3.17 14.41 -11.82
C ALA A 67 3.48 13.34 -12.88
N VAL A 68 2.48 12.71 -13.46
CA VAL A 68 2.65 11.72 -14.54
C VAL A 68 3.22 12.39 -15.80
N LYS A 69 2.69 13.54 -16.20
CA LYS A 69 3.20 14.34 -17.33
C LYS A 69 4.66 14.73 -17.13
N ASN A 70 5.03 15.20 -15.95
CA ASN A 70 6.39 15.59 -15.64
C ASN A 70 7.33 14.37 -15.62
N ALA A 71 6.92 13.26 -15.00
CA ALA A 71 7.69 12.02 -14.99
C ALA A 71 7.95 11.50 -16.42
N TYR A 72 6.93 11.59 -17.29
CA TYR A 72 7.04 11.20 -18.69
C TYR A 72 7.96 12.17 -19.47
N ALA A 73 7.80 13.49 -19.29
CA ALA A 73 8.62 14.49 -19.96
C ALA A 73 10.11 14.37 -19.61
N LEU A 74 10.41 14.09 -18.33
CA LEU A 74 11.79 13.92 -17.85
C LEU A 74 12.48 12.66 -18.40
N ASN A 75 11.73 11.59 -18.64
CA ASN A 75 12.29 10.27 -18.92
C ASN A 75 11.85 9.68 -20.27
N GLY A 76 10.89 10.28 -20.96
CA GLY A 76 10.31 9.78 -22.23
C GLY A 76 9.49 8.49 -22.08
N ARG A 77 9.33 7.96 -20.85
CA ARG A 77 8.64 6.70 -20.56
C ARG A 77 8.34 6.54 -19.09
N ILE A 78 7.35 5.71 -18.79
CA ILE A 78 7.09 5.13 -17.46
C ILE A 78 6.88 3.64 -17.70
N ASP A 79 7.77 2.79 -17.17
CA ASP A 79 7.72 1.34 -17.36
C ASP A 79 7.02 0.63 -16.21
N ILE A 80 7.19 1.17 -15.00
CA ILE A 80 6.61 0.62 -13.79
C ILE A 80 5.99 1.77 -13.00
N VAL A 81 4.73 1.61 -12.60
CA VAL A 81 4.11 2.46 -11.58
C VAL A 81 3.89 1.65 -10.31
N VAL A 82 4.29 2.22 -9.16
CA VAL A 82 4.07 1.63 -7.84
C VAL A 82 3.10 2.49 -7.05
N ASN A 83 1.86 2.05 -6.95
CA ASN A 83 0.82 2.68 -6.15
C ASN A 83 1.00 2.26 -4.68
N ASN A 84 1.80 3.04 -3.95
CA ASN A 84 2.15 2.76 -2.56
C ASN A 84 1.54 3.78 -1.58
N ALA A 85 1.20 4.99 -2.01
CA ALA A 85 0.57 5.99 -1.14
C ALA A 85 -0.66 5.43 -0.43
N GLY A 86 -0.72 5.59 0.89
CA GLY A 86 -1.81 5.08 1.70
C GLY A 86 -1.52 5.15 3.19
N TYR A 87 -2.57 4.99 3.99
CA TYR A 87 -2.47 4.95 5.46
C TYR A 87 -3.51 4.00 6.06
N ALA A 88 -3.42 3.75 7.35
CA ALA A 88 -4.34 2.89 8.09
C ALA A 88 -5.16 3.71 9.08
N LEU A 89 -6.48 3.71 8.91
CA LEU A 89 -7.45 4.15 9.90
C LEU A 89 -7.79 2.96 10.80
N ILE A 90 -7.49 3.09 12.07
CA ILE A 90 -7.76 2.07 13.10
C ILE A 90 -8.81 2.62 14.06
N GLY A 91 -9.78 1.80 14.38
CA GLY A 91 -10.88 2.10 15.31
C GLY A 91 -12.06 1.16 15.13
N PRO A 92 -12.99 1.16 16.09
CA PRO A 92 -14.25 0.43 15.99
C PRO A 92 -15.09 0.94 14.81
N VAL A 93 -15.51 0.07 13.91
CA VAL A 93 -16.24 0.49 12.68
C VAL A 93 -17.51 1.29 13.00
N ALA A 94 -18.19 0.95 14.10
CA ALA A 94 -19.40 1.65 14.52
C ALA A 94 -19.16 3.08 15.04
N GLU A 95 -17.91 3.46 15.31
CA GLU A 95 -17.53 4.76 15.90
C GLU A 95 -16.55 5.55 15.02
N ILE A 96 -16.23 5.06 13.83
CA ILE A 96 -15.39 5.77 12.87
C ILE A 96 -16.19 6.96 12.32
N GLU A 97 -15.56 8.15 12.34
CA GLU A 97 -16.12 9.31 11.65
C GLU A 97 -16.18 9.06 10.14
N LEU A 98 -17.35 9.34 9.54
CA LEU A 98 -17.55 9.08 8.11
C LEU A 98 -16.56 9.86 7.23
N GLU A 99 -16.14 11.04 7.66
CA GLU A 99 -15.14 11.83 6.94
C GLU A 99 -13.76 11.17 6.95
N ASP A 100 -13.33 10.57 8.07
CA ASP A 100 -12.10 9.80 8.14
C ASP A 100 -12.15 8.57 7.21
N LEU A 101 -13.31 7.91 7.15
CA LEU A 101 -13.52 6.79 6.24
C LEU A 101 -13.44 7.23 4.77
N ARG A 102 -14.11 8.35 4.40
CA ARG A 102 -14.04 8.92 3.04
C ARG A 102 -12.60 9.25 2.67
N THR A 103 -11.88 9.96 3.53
CA THR A 103 -10.47 10.34 3.31
C THR A 103 -9.57 9.12 3.13
N GLN A 104 -9.82 8.04 3.88
CA GLN A 104 -9.07 6.80 3.70
C GLN A 104 -9.36 6.13 2.36
N LEU A 105 -10.62 6.05 1.95
CA LEU A 105 -11.01 5.49 0.66
C LEU A 105 -10.49 6.36 -0.49
N GLU A 106 -10.55 7.68 -0.34
CA GLU A 106 -10.00 8.62 -1.31
C GLU A 106 -8.51 8.36 -1.56
N THR A 107 -7.71 8.27 -0.49
CA THR A 107 -6.28 8.02 -0.62
C THR A 107 -5.98 6.59 -1.09
N ASN A 108 -6.57 5.57 -0.41
CA ASN A 108 -6.15 4.18 -0.57
C ASN A 108 -6.77 3.50 -1.80
N VAL A 109 -7.87 4.02 -2.34
CA VAL A 109 -8.63 3.40 -3.43
C VAL A 109 -8.74 4.35 -4.62
N VAL A 110 -9.38 5.52 -4.46
CA VAL A 110 -9.61 6.46 -5.56
C VAL A 110 -8.30 6.97 -6.13
N GLY A 111 -7.35 7.37 -5.28
CA GLY A 111 -6.03 7.82 -5.69
C GLY A 111 -5.23 6.77 -6.46
N VAL A 112 -5.38 5.48 -6.12
CA VAL A 112 -4.77 4.38 -6.89
C VAL A 112 -5.39 4.30 -8.29
N VAL A 113 -6.72 4.42 -8.40
CA VAL A 113 -7.41 4.41 -9.70
C VAL A 113 -7.06 5.65 -10.53
N ALA A 114 -6.95 6.83 -9.90
CA ALA A 114 -6.50 8.05 -10.57
C ALA A 114 -5.10 7.88 -11.18
N MET A 115 -4.15 7.32 -10.43
CA MET A 115 -2.82 7.00 -10.95
C MET A 115 -2.85 6.02 -12.12
N ILE A 116 -3.67 4.95 -12.03
CA ILE A 116 -3.83 3.97 -13.11
C ILE A 116 -4.35 4.65 -14.37
N ARG A 117 -5.41 5.47 -14.25
CA ARG A 117 -5.99 6.23 -15.37
C ARG A 117 -4.98 7.13 -16.06
N ALA A 118 -4.11 7.78 -15.28
CA ALA A 118 -3.11 8.70 -15.81
C ALA A 118 -1.95 7.98 -16.52
N VAL A 119 -1.51 6.79 -16.05
CA VAL A 119 -0.33 6.11 -16.63
C VAL A 119 -0.69 5.12 -17.75
N VAL A 120 -1.88 4.50 -17.73
CA VAL A 120 -2.27 3.46 -18.67
C VAL A 120 -2.19 3.92 -20.15
N PRO A 121 -2.64 5.12 -20.56
CA PRO A 121 -2.50 5.57 -21.94
C PRO A 121 -1.06 5.49 -22.44
N HIS A 122 -0.09 5.95 -21.67
CA HIS A 122 1.33 5.92 -22.01
C HIS A 122 1.90 4.50 -22.09
N MET A 123 1.41 3.57 -21.24
CA MET A 123 1.81 2.16 -21.28
C MET A 123 1.21 1.43 -22.50
N VAL A 124 -0.04 1.74 -22.87
CA VAL A 124 -0.71 1.16 -24.03
C VAL A 124 -0.02 1.56 -25.34
N GLU A 125 0.33 2.85 -25.51
CA GLU A 125 1.08 3.34 -26.67
C GLU A 125 2.39 2.57 -26.88
N ARG A 126 2.99 2.08 -25.80
CA ARG A 126 4.26 1.33 -25.82
C ARG A 126 4.07 -0.19 -25.82
N SER A 127 2.82 -0.67 -25.82
CA SER A 127 2.47 -2.09 -25.77
C SER A 127 3.11 -2.82 -24.60
N GLY A 128 3.19 -2.19 -23.42
CA GLY A 128 3.72 -2.83 -22.23
C GLY A 128 3.98 -1.90 -21.05
N GLY A 129 4.05 -2.48 -19.87
CA GLY A 129 4.32 -1.81 -18.61
C GLY A 129 3.97 -2.69 -17.43
N ARG A 130 4.25 -2.22 -16.22
CA ARG A 130 3.88 -2.92 -14.98
C ARG A 130 3.19 -1.97 -14.02
N ILE A 131 2.04 -2.36 -13.51
CA ILE A 131 1.29 -1.67 -12.47
C ILE A 131 1.44 -2.49 -11.20
N VAL A 132 2.03 -1.91 -10.17
CA VAL A 132 2.27 -2.54 -8.88
C VAL A 132 1.40 -1.85 -7.83
N ASN A 133 0.41 -2.57 -7.30
CA ASN A 133 -0.48 -2.04 -6.27
C ASN A 133 -0.09 -2.58 -4.89
N ILE A 134 0.23 -1.69 -3.95
CA ILE A 134 0.55 -2.08 -2.58
C ILE A 134 -0.75 -2.29 -1.79
N GLY A 135 -1.17 -3.53 -1.74
CA GLY A 135 -2.28 -4.03 -0.94
C GLY A 135 -1.92 -4.22 0.54
N SER A 136 -2.38 -5.30 1.14
CA SER A 136 -2.04 -5.76 2.49
C SER A 136 -2.62 -7.15 2.73
N VAL A 137 -2.01 -7.95 3.59
CA VAL A 137 -2.66 -9.18 4.11
C VAL A 137 -3.96 -8.87 4.86
N SER A 138 -4.13 -7.65 5.35
CA SER A 138 -5.38 -7.15 5.95
C SER A 138 -6.50 -6.98 4.93
N GLY A 139 -6.21 -6.89 3.63
CA GLY A 139 -7.22 -6.93 2.58
C GLY A 139 -7.72 -8.35 2.28
N VAL A 140 -6.98 -9.39 2.71
CA VAL A 140 -7.40 -10.79 2.59
C VAL A 140 -8.21 -11.23 3.80
N THR A 141 -7.84 -10.76 5.00
CA THR A 141 -8.49 -11.17 6.25
C THR A 141 -8.66 -9.98 7.16
N ALA A 142 -9.90 -9.63 7.43
CA ALA A 142 -10.23 -8.55 8.34
C ALA A 142 -9.91 -8.93 9.80
N THR A 143 -9.58 -7.91 10.58
CA THR A 143 -9.38 -8.03 12.03
C THR A 143 -10.19 -6.96 12.76
N PRO A 144 -10.62 -7.19 14.01
CA PRO A 144 -11.26 -6.16 14.82
C PRO A 144 -10.45 -4.85 14.82
N PHE A 145 -11.15 -3.75 14.90
CA PHE A 145 -10.61 -2.37 14.91
C PHE A 145 -9.83 -1.96 13.65
N GLY A 146 -9.76 -2.81 12.64
CA GLY A 146 -9.11 -2.51 11.37
C GLY A 146 -10.08 -2.49 10.17
N GLY A 147 -11.39 -2.49 10.39
CA GLY A 147 -12.39 -2.71 9.35
C GLY A 147 -12.30 -1.74 8.18
N ALA A 148 -12.16 -0.44 8.45
CA ALA A 148 -12.01 0.59 7.41
C ALA A 148 -10.76 0.35 6.55
N TYR A 149 -9.61 0.12 7.18
CA TYR A 149 -8.37 -0.19 6.48
C TYR A 149 -8.46 -1.50 5.69
N CYS A 150 -8.98 -2.56 6.31
CA CYS A 150 -9.16 -3.86 5.66
C CYS A 150 -10.06 -3.74 4.43
N GLY A 151 -11.17 -3.00 4.52
CA GLY A 151 -12.08 -2.75 3.41
C GLY A 151 -11.40 -2.00 2.26
N SER A 152 -10.61 -0.95 2.55
CA SER A 152 -9.87 -0.22 1.54
C SER A 152 -8.85 -1.10 0.81
N LYS A 153 -8.15 -1.98 1.52
CA LYS A 153 -7.17 -2.89 0.92
C LYS A 153 -7.82 -4.06 0.18
N ALA A 154 -8.97 -4.56 0.64
CA ALA A 154 -9.76 -5.54 -0.10
C ALA A 154 -10.29 -4.98 -1.44
N ALA A 155 -10.72 -3.71 -1.45
CA ALA A 155 -11.10 -3.02 -2.68
C ALA A 155 -9.95 -3.01 -3.70
N ILE A 156 -8.72 -2.67 -3.27
CA ILE A 156 -7.54 -2.68 -4.15
C ILE A 156 -7.22 -4.08 -4.67
N HIS A 157 -7.40 -5.14 -3.88
CA HIS A 157 -7.18 -6.50 -4.34
C HIS A 157 -8.12 -6.85 -5.51
N LEU A 158 -9.43 -6.61 -5.35
CA LEU A 158 -10.42 -6.90 -6.38
C LEU A 158 -10.25 -6.01 -7.61
N ILE A 159 -9.92 -4.72 -7.42
CA ILE A 159 -9.60 -3.80 -8.52
C ILE A 159 -8.35 -4.30 -9.27
N SER A 160 -7.32 -4.76 -8.57
CA SER A 160 -6.11 -5.29 -9.19
C SER A 160 -6.39 -6.58 -9.99
N ASP A 161 -7.25 -7.45 -9.50
CA ASP A 161 -7.65 -8.67 -10.19
C ASP A 161 -8.41 -8.36 -11.50
N ALA A 162 -9.38 -7.43 -11.46
CA ALA A 162 -10.09 -6.98 -12.64
C ALA A 162 -9.14 -6.33 -13.65
N LEU A 163 -8.34 -5.37 -13.18
CA LEU A 163 -7.37 -4.64 -14.01
C LEU A 163 -6.36 -5.58 -14.67
N ARG A 164 -5.92 -6.64 -13.99
CA ARG A 164 -4.99 -7.62 -14.56
C ARG A 164 -5.56 -8.32 -15.81
N MET A 165 -6.84 -8.64 -15.77
CA MET A 165 -7.54 -9.24 -16.92
C MET A 165 -7.76 -8.22 -18.05
N GLU A 166 -8.15 -7.00 -17.70
CA GLU A 166 -8.41 -5.92 -18.64
C GLU A 166 -7.13 -5.45 -19.36
N MET A 167 -6.00 -5.43 -18.66
CA MET A 167 -4.73 -4.92 -19.18
C MET A 167 -3.87 -5.97 -19.90
N ALA A 168 -4.17 -7.25 -19.75
CA ALA A 168 -3.43 -8.33 -20.40
C ALA A 168 -3.39 -8.21 -21.94
N PRO A 169 -4.47 -7.83 -22.66
CA PRO A 169 -4.43 -7.65 -24.12
C PRO A 169 -3.47 -6.54 -24.58
N PHE A 170 -3.14 -5.58 -23.70
CA PHE A 170 -2.22 -4.48 -23.98
C PHE A 170 -0.77 -4.76 -23.57
N GLY A 171 -0.47 -5.99 -23.11
CA GLY A 171 0.87 -6.36 -22.64
C GLY A 171 1.27 -5.74 -21.30
N ILE A 172 0.31 -5.15 -20.56
CA ILE A 172 0.54 -4.54 -19.27
C ILE A 172 0.30 -5.58 -18.15
N GLN A 173 1.29 -5.74 -17.29
CA GLN A 173 1.24 -6.69 -16.17
C GLN A 173 0.80 -5.97 -14.89
N VAL A 174 -0.16 -6.52 -14.18
CA VAL A 174 -0.62 -5.99 -12.88
C VAL A 174 -0.20 -6.93 -11.77
N ILE A 175 0.52 -6.39 -10.79
CA ILE A 175 1.12 -7.12 -9.69
C ILE A 175 0.56 -6.56 -8.38
N GLU A 176 -0.04 -7.42 -7.60
CA GLU A 176 -0.50 -7.08 -6.26
C GLU A 176 0.56 -7.45 -5.23
N VAL A 177 0.97 -6.50 -4.41
CA VAL A 177 1.87 -6.76 -3.29
C VAL A 177 1.04 -6.77 -2.01
N GLN A 178 1.13 -7.86 -1.22
CA GLN A 178 0.41 -8.05 0.05
C GLN A 178 1.41 -8.06 1.23
N PRO A 179 1.82 -6.89 1.75
CA PRO A 179 2.68 -6.82 2.92
C PRO A 179 2.01 -7.42 4.16
N GLY A 180 2.80 -8.15 4.95
CA GLY A 180 2.51 -8.39 6.36
C GLY A 180 2.97 -7.21 7.22
N ALA A 181 3.50 -7.48 8.43
CA ALA A 181 4.11 -6.44 9.27
C ALA A 181 5.48 -6.04 8.70
N ILE A 182 5.61 -4.77 8.30
CA ILE A 182 6.82 -4.14 7.76
C ILE A 182 7.11 -2.88 8.57
N GLU A 183 8.38 -2.61 8.86
CA GLU A 183 8.81 -1.37 9.51
C GLU A 183 8.37 -0.15 8.69
N SER A 184 7.55 0.71 9.32
CA SER A 184 7.02 1.92 8.69
C SER A 184 6.43 2.87 9.74
N SER A 185 6.21 4.13 9.41
CA SER A 185 5.50 5.09 10.25
C SER A 185 3.97 4.90 10.30
N LEU A 186 3.46 3.84 9.67
CA LEU A 186 2.02 3.59 9.56
C LEU A 186 1.39 3.33 10.92
N GLY A 187 2.07 2.56 11.80
CA GLY A 187 1.60 2.28 13.16
C GLY A 187 1.61 3.52 14.06
N GLU A 188 2.64 4.36 13.99
CA GLU A 188 2.72 5.60 14.78
C GLU A 188 1.58 6.58 14.42
N ARG A 189 1.25 6.70 13.13
CA ARG A 189 0.13 7.54 12.68
C ARG A 189 -1.21 6.98 13.15
N ALA A 190 -1.38 5.66 13.06
CA ALA A 190 -2.59 4.99 13.55
C ALA A 190 -2.75 5.16 15.06
N SER A 191 -1.67 5.04 15.85
CA SER A 191 -1.71 5.18 17.30
C SER A 191 -2.12 6.58 17.77
N LYS A 192 -1.74 7.64 17.06
CA LYS A 192 -2.16 9.01 17.37
C LYS A 192 -3.67 9.25 17.15
N ALA A 193 -4.27 8.53 16.25
CA ALA A 193 -5.69 8.72 15.89
C ALA A 193 -6.66 8.01 16.83
N ILE A 194 -6.20 7.05 17.65
CA ILE A 194 -7.08 6.21 18.49
C ILE A 194 -7.42 6.81 19.85
N ASP A 195 -6.77 7.89 20.29
CA ASP A 195 -7.02 8.49 21.62
C ASP A 195 -8.48 8.89 21.85
N ARG A 196 -9.20 9.18 20.77
CA ARG A 196 -10.65 9.46 20.80
C ARG A 196 -11.49 8.31 21.38
N TYR A 197 -10.99 7.07 21.35
CA TYR A 197 -11.69 5.90 21.87
C TYR A 197 -11.38 5.59 23.32
N ARG A 198 -10.53 6.38 23.97
CA ARG A 198 -10.12 6.18 25.38
C ARG A 198 -11.25 6.46 26.36
N LYS A 199 -12.10 7.46 26.07
CA LYS A 199 -13.25 7.84 26.91
C LYS A 199 -14.49 7.99 26.06
N GLY A 200 -15.64 7.55 26.58
CA GLY A 200 -16.94 7.70 25.90
C GLY A 200 -17.22 6.70 24.78
N SER A 201 -16.25 5.85 24.40
CA SER A 201 -16.42 4.77 23.44
C SER A 201 -17.07 3.55 24.09
N LEU A 202 -17.86 2.79 23.34
CA LEU A 202 -18.37 1.46 23.73
C LEU A 202 -17.22 0.48 24.05
N TYR A 203 -16.03 0.75 23.53
CA TYR A 203 -14.84 -0.08 23.63
C TYR A 203 -13.79 0.48 24.62
N SER A 204 -14.14 1.49 25.42
CA SER A 204 -13.20 2.13 26.36
C SER A 204 -12.60 1.14 27.37
N GLN A 205 -13.35 0.10 27.78
CA GLN A 205 -12.84 -0.95 28.69
C GLN A 205 -11.74 -1.83 28.08
N ILE A 206 -11.63 -1.85 26.75
CA ILE A 206 -10.64 -2.62 26.00
C ILE A 206 -9.80 -1.73 25.09
N TYR A 207 -9.60 -0.47 25.50
CA TYR A 207 -8.79 0.49 24.73
C TYR A 207 -7.36 -0.03 24.47
N ASP A 208 -6.77 -0.78 25.41
CA ASP A 208 -5.49 -1.47 25.26
C ASP A 208 -5.45 -2.40 24.03
N ALA A 209 -6.56 -3.04 23.68
CA ALA A 209 -6.64 -3.88 22.50
C ALA A 209 -6.72 -3.07 21.20
N ILE A 210 -7.34 -1.89 21.21
CA ILE A 210 -7.32 -0.95 20.08
C ILE A 210 -5.91 -0.43 19.87
N GLU A 211 -5.23 -0.04 20.93
CA GLU A 211 -3.85 0.42 20.91
C GLU A 211 -2.89 -0.66 20.40
N ALA A 212 -3.00 -1.88 20.91
CA ALA A 212 -2.25 -3.03 20.41
C ALA A 212 -2.51 -3.31 18.92
N ARG A 213 -3.75 -3.10 18.45
CA ARG A 213 -4.08 -3.24 17.01
C ARG A 213 -3.41 -2.15 16.17
N ALA A 214 -3.37 -0.91 16.63
CA ALA A 214 -2.71 0.19 15.94
C ALA A 214 -1.20 -0.06 15.82
N GLY A 215 -0.56 -0.58 16.87
CA GLY A 215 0.87 -0.93 16.91
C GLY A 215 1.22 -2.27 16.24
N ALA A 216 0.24 -3.13 15.90
CA ALA A 216 0.50 -4.51 15.47
C ALA A 216 1.36 -4.65 14.21
N SER A 217 1.42 -3.63 13.35
CA SER A 217 2.28 -3.62 12.17
C SER A 217 3.76 -3.41 12.50
N GLN A 218 4.10 -2.97 13.72
CA GLN A 218 5.47 -2.68 14.15
C GLN A 218 6.08 -3.82 14.96
N GLU A 219 5.27 -4.62 15.63
CA GLU A 219 5.75 -5.69 16.51
C GLU A 219 6.43 -6.83 15.74
N GLY A 220 7.76 -6.89 15.83
CA GLY A 220 8.59 -7.86 15.13
C GLY A 220 8.44 -7.78 13.62
N SER A 221 8.27 -6.57 13.09
CA SER A 221 8.16 -6.28 11.67
C SER A 221 9.42 -6.67 10.88
N MET A 222 9.25 -6.90 9.58
CA MET A 222 10.38 -7.10 8.68
C MET A 222 10.99 -5.73 8.34
N PRO A 223 12.33 -5.57 8.32
CA PRO A 223 12.98 -4.36 7.83
C PRO A 223 12.48 -3.97 6.43
N ALA A 224 12.14 -2.69 6.25
CA ALA A 224 11.61 -2.18 4.99
C ALA A 224 12.54 -2.42 3.80
N ALA A 225 13.86 -2.32 3.99
CA ALA A 225 14.86 -2.63 2.97
C ALA A 225 14.82 -4.10 2.52
N LYS A 226 14.68 -5.04 3.47
CA LYS A 226 14.57 -6.47 3.14
C LYS A 226 13.27 -6.78 2.39
N PHE A 227 12.18 -6.09 2.74
CA PHE A 227 10.92 -6.19 2.03
C PHE A 227 11.05 -5.64 0.62
N ALA A 228 11.62 -4.44 0.46
CA ALA A 228 11.81 -3.77 -0.82
C ALA A 228 12.61 -4.65 -1.80
N ARG A 229 13.72 -5.26 -1.36
CA ARG A 229 14.51 -6.19 -2.17
C ARG A 229 13.66 -7.31 -2.75
N ARG A 230 12.86 -7.98 -1.93
CA ARG A 230 11.98 -9.08 -2.38
C ARG A 230 10.92 -8.61 -3.38
N VAL A 231 10.38 -7.41 -3.18
CA VAL A 231 9.38 -6.84 -4.09
C VAL A 231 10.03 -6.47 -5.42
N VAL A 232 11.19 -5.81 -5.40
CA VAL A 232 11.92 -5.41 -6.62
C VAL A 232 12.32 -6.65 -7.41
N GLU A 233 12.91 -7.67 -6.79
CA GLU A 233 13.25 -8.96 -7.42
C GLU A 233 12.03 -9.60 -8.11
N ALA A 234 10.87 -9.63 -7.43
CA ALA A 234 9.65 -10.20 -7.97
C ALA A 234 9.06 -9.36 -9.11
N VAL A 235 9.04 -8.03 -8.92
CA VAL A 235 8.46 -7.09 -9.90
C VAL A 235 9.32 -7.02 -11.17
N THR A 236 10.65 -7.15 -11.07
CA THR A 236 11.56 -7.08 -12.22
C THR A 236 11.82 -8.42 -12.89
N ALA A 237 11.33 -9.52 -12.35
CA ALA A 237 11.43 -10.85 -12.94
C ALA A 237 10.86 -10.89 -14.38
N SER A 238 11.35 -11.79 -15.22
CA SER A 238 10.87 -11.98 -16.59
C SER A 238 9.38 -12.38 -16.65
N SER A 239 8.92 -13.14 -15.64
CA SER A 239 7.54 -13.53 -15.45
C SER A 239 7.16 -13.23 -14.00
N PRO A 240 6.74 -11.98 -13.70
CA PRO A 240 6.40 -11.60 -12.35
C PRO A 240 5.15 -12.34 -11.88
N PRO A 241 5.07 -12.74 -10.60
CA PRO A 241 3.86 -13.32 -10.07
C PRO A 241 2.76 -12.27 -9.95
N ALA A 242 1.50 -12.68 -10.12
CA ALA A 242 0.36 -11.79 -9.93
C ALA A 242 0.25 -11.26 -8.49
N ILE A 243 0.68 -12.06 -7.50
CA ILE A 243 0.63 -11.70 -6.08
C ILE A 243 2.00 -11.94 -5.44
N VAL A 244 2.54 -10.91 -4.77
CA VAL A 244 3.77 -10.96 -3.98
C VAL A 244 3.43 -10.81 -2.50
N ARG A 245 3.75 -11.82 -1.68
CA ARG A 245 3.58 -11.78 -0.22
C ARG A 245 4.91 -11.77 0.49
N ALA A 246 5.11 -10.81 1.38
CA ALA A 246 6.31 -10.73 2.22
C ALA A 246 6.02 -10.02 3.55
N GLY A 247 6.86 -10.26 4.55
CA GLY A 247 6.71 -9.71 5.89
C GLY A 247 6.13 -10.70 6.90
N LYS A 248 6.18 -10.31 8.19
CA LYS A 248 5.63 -11.14 9.27
C LYS A 248 4.12 -11.30 9.09
N HIS A 249 3.61 -12.48 9.34
CA HIS A 249 2.20 -12.86 9.17
C HIS A 249 1.67 -12.85 7.73
N SER A 250 2.51 -12.65 6.71
CA SER A 250 2.07 -12.60 5.30
C SER A 250 1.44 -13.91 4.78
N VAL A 251 1.68 -15.03 5.44
CA VAL A 251 1.06 -16.33 5.15
C VAL A 251 -0.03 -16.66 6.18
N ARG A 252 0.26 -16.42 7.47
CA ARG A 252 -0.61 -16.83 8.57
C ARG A 252 -1.96 -16.12 8.52
N LEU A 253 -2.00 -14.82 8.32
CA LEU A 253 -3.25 -14.05 8.34
C LEU A 253 -4.17 -14.42 7.17
N PRO A 254 -3.72 -14.53 5.91
CA PRO A 254 -4.53 -15.06 4.82
C PRO A 254 -5.05 -16.49 5.06
N PHE A 255 -4.27 -17.34 5.71
CA PHE A 255 -4.71 -18.68 6.07
C PHE A 255 -5.87 -18.64 7.09
N MET A 256 -5.80 -17.76 8.09
CA MET A 256 -6.88 -17.60 9.06
C MET A 256 -8.19 -17.14 8.41
N GLY A 257 -8.13 -16.39 7.32
CA GLY A 257 -9.31 -15.98 6.55
C GLY A 257 -10.08 -17.14 5.92
N ARG A 258 -9.44 -18.31 5.76
CA ARG A 258 -10.07 -19.54 5.24
C ARG A 258 -10.76 -20.39 6.30
N LEU A 259 -10.60 -20.06 7.58
CA LEU A 259 -11.28 -20.77 8.67
C LEU A 259 -12.80 -20.51 8.61
N PRO A 260 -13.62 -21.48 9.05
CA PRO A 260 -15.04 -21.25 9.27
C PRO A 260 -15.27 -19.99 10.12
N THR A 261 -16.23 -19.16 9.72
CA THR A 261 -16.50 -17.86 10.36
C THR A 261 -16.62 -17.94 11.90
N PRO A 262 -17.37 -18.87 12.51
CA PRO A 262 -17.48 -18.92 13.97
C PRO A 262 -16.14 -19.19 14.67
N LEU A 263 -15.28 -20.02 14.07
CA LEU A 263 -13.96 -20.32 14.64
C LEU A 263 -13.03 -19.12 14.53
N ARG A 264 -12.98 -18.49 13.35
CA ARG A 264 -12.18 -17.29 13.11
C ARG A 264 -12.59 -16.17 14.05
N ASP A 265 -13.88 -15.90 14.18
CA ASP A 265 -14.42 -14.83 15.02
C ASP A 265 -14.10 -15.08 16.49
N ARG A 266 -14.23 -16.32 16.98
CA ARG A 266 -13.82 -16.68 18.36
C ARG A 266 -12.31 -16.41 18.60
N ILE A 267 -11.45 -16.79 17.64
CA ILE A 267 -9.99 -16.57 17.75
C ILE A 267 -9.68 -15.06 17.82
N PHE A 268 -10.30 -14.26 16.95
CA PHE A 268 -10.05 -12.82 16.92
C PHE A 268 -10.70 -12.09 18.11
N SER A 269 -11.90 -12.49 18.54
CA SER A 269 -12.54 -11.93 19.74
C SER A 269 -11.66 -12.10 20.98
N ARG A 270 -11.11 -13.29 21.19
CA ARG A 270 -10.14 -13.55 22.27
C ARG A 270 -8.87 -12.70 22.13
N ARG A 271 -8.27 -12.71 20.93
CA ARG A 271 -7.02 -11.99 20.68
C ARG A 271 -7.15 -10.48 20.91
N PHE A 272 -8.29 -9.89 20.58
CA PHE A 272 -8.56 -8.46 20.67
C PHE A 272 -9.45 -8.10 21.88
N GLY A 273 -9.59 -9.00 22.84
CA GLY A 273 -10.23 -8.71 24.13
C GLY A 273 -11.73 -8.42 24.07
N LEU A 274 -12.42 -8.72 22.96
CA LEU A 274 -13.86 -8.46 22.81
C LEU A 274 -14.70 -9.25 23.81
N GLU A 275 -14.22 -10.39 24.31
CA GLU A 275 -14.88 -11.20 25.36
C GLU A 275 -14.92 -10.45 26.71
N ARG A 276 -14.12 -9.39 26.92
CA ARG A 276 -14.11 -8.58 28.16
C ARG A 276 -15.24 -7.55 28.21
N LEU A 277 -15.98 -7.37 27.13
CA LEU A 277 -17.15 -6.48 27.02
C LEU A 277 -18.48 -7.15 27.40
N GLN A 278 -18.46 -8.43 27.74
CA GLN A 278 -19.63 -9.24 28.08
C GLN A 278 -19.84 -9.27 29.60
#